data_f494368517a9d27d74a86ebec761adcf
#
_entry.id   f494368517a9d27d74a86ebec761adcf
#
_cell.length_a   1.000
_cell.length_b   1.000
_cell.length_c   1.000
_cell.angle_alpha   90.00
_cell.angle_beta   90.00
_cell.angle_gamma   90.00
#
_symmetry.space_group_name_H-M   'P 1'
#
loop_
_entity.id
_entity.type
_entity.pdbx_description
1 polymer ?
#
loop_
_entity_poly.entity_id
_entity_poly.type
_entity_poly.pdbx_seq_one_letter_code
_entity_poly.pdbx_strand_id
1 'polypeptide(L)'
;VKADGLASGKGVVVAKDRAEAIAAINEMADLVGADAAEKIVLEECMFGREVSLLMFADGTDHALMPPTRDHKRIGEGDTGPNTGGMGTFTDDSLLTTGQLATIEETIIRPTLRGCESEGFRFRGILFLGLMMTESGPKLLEYNVRFGDPETQSILIRLETDLIDICEAMLSGTLGGIEIKWRKGNSACVILAAGNYPSKPK
;
A
#
# COMPACT_ATOMS: atom_id res chain seq x y z
N VAL A 1 10.36 -13.99 1.86
CA VAL A 1 11.33 -13.71 2.94
C VAL A 1 11.38 -12.21 3.16
N LYS A 2 11.18 -11.75 4.36
CA LYS A 2 11.06 -10.33 4.69
C LYS A 2 11.84 -10.00 5.96
N ALA A 3 12.60 -8.91 5.94
CA ALA A 3 13.21 -8.38 7.15
C ALA A 3 12.11 -7.74 8.04
N ASP A 4 12.15 -7.99 9.34
CA ASP A 4 11.17 -7.41 10.30
C ASP A 4 11.50 -5.94 10.61
N GLY A 5 12.78 -5.55 10.54
CA GLY A 5 13.22 -4.19 10.78
C GLY A 5 13.03 -3.24 9.60
N LEU A 6 13.31 -1.95 9.84
CA LEU A 6 13.15 -0.90 8.83
C LEU A 6 14.13 -1.10 7.66
N ALA A 7 13.62 -1.43 6.50
CA ALA A 7 14.40 -1.78 5.30
C ALA A 7 14.11 -0.88 4.08
N SER A 8 13.35 0.19 4.24
CA SER A 8 13.03 1.18 3.19
C SER A 8 12.56 0.55 1.87
N GLY A 9 11.70 -0.47 1.96
CA GLY A 9 11.13 -1.19 0.81
C GLY A 9 12.07 -2.19 0.12
N LYS A 10 13.28 -2.42 0.65
CA LYS A 10 14.28 -3.32 0.04
C LYS A 10 14.40 -4.68 0.74
N GLY A 11 13.78 -4.85 1.90
CA GLY A 11 13.91 -6.04 2.75
C GLY A 11 12.93 -7.18 2.40
N VAL A 12 12.48 -7.31 1.16
CA VAL A 12 11.56 -8.36 0.71
C VAL A 12 12.14 -9.09 -0.48
N VAL A 13 12.24 -10.41 -0.36
CA VAL A 13 12.63 -11.31 -1.46
C VAL A 13 11.51 -12.33 -1.69
N VAL A 14 10.91 -12.30 -2.87
CA VAL A 14 9.93 -13.29 -3.31
C VAL A 14 10.71 -14.48 -3.89
N ALA A 15 10.91 -15.50 -3.08
CA ALA A 15 11.66 -16.68 -3.46
C ALA A 15 10.80 -17.66 -4.27
N LYS A 16 11.32 -18.15 -5.38
CA LYS A 16 10.62 -19.12 -6.25
C LYS A 16 10.67 -20.55 -5.71
N ASP A 17 11.67 -20.82 -4.85
CA ASP A 17 11.88 -22.14 -4.25
C ASP A 17 12.60 -22.02 -2.89
N ARG A 18 12.76 -23.19 -2.23
CA ARG A 18 13.40 -23.26 -0.92
C ARG A 18 14.87 -22.85 -0.94
N ALA A 19 15.59 -23.11 -2.01
CA ALA A 19 17.02 -22.79 -2.12
C ALA A 19 17.19 -21.26 -2.18
N GLU A 20 16.38 -20.58 -3.00
CA GLU A 20 16.36 -19.13 -3.08
C GLU A 20 15.90 -18.47 -1.77
N ALA A 21 14.93 -19.08 -1.07
CA ALA A 21 14.52 -18.59 0.24
C ALA A 21 15.65 -18.68 1.28
N ILE A 22 16.41 -19.77 1.29
CA ILE A 22 17.56 -19.94 2.18
C ILE A 22 18.67 -18.91 1.83
N ALA A 23 18.96 -18.72 0.54
CA ALA A 23 19.93 -17.72 0.10
C ALA A 23 19.49 -16.32 0.54
N ALA A 24 18.22 -15.97 0.33
CA ALA A 24 17.67 -14.68 0.75
C ALA A 24 17.78 -14.44 2.27
N ILE A 25 17.56 -15.47 3.10
CA ILE A 25 17.73 -15.36 4.55
C ILE A 25 19.19 -15.05 4.89
N ASN A 26 20.13 -15.78 4.29
CA ASN A 26 21.57 -15.62 4.57
C ASN A 26 22.12 -14.27 4.11
N GLU A 27 21.58 -13.71 3.04
CA GLU A 27 22.03 -12.47 2.41
C GLU A 27 21.25 -11.22 2.93
N MET A 28 20.22 -11.42 3.74
CA MET A 28 19.33 -10.32 4.15
C MET A 28 20.09 -9.22 4.91
N ALA A 29 21.03 -9.60 5.77
CA ALA A 29 21.83 -8.63 6.53
C ALA A 29 22.73 -7.76 5.63
N ASP A 30 23.25 -8.33 4.53
CA ASP A 30 24.03 -7.58 3.54
C ASP A 30 23.12 -6.65 2.71
N LEU A 31 21.88 -7.03 2.52
CA LEU A 31 20.91 -6.28 1.72
C LEU A 31 20.36 -5.05 2.47
N VAL A 32 20.04 -5.19 3.76
CA VAL A 32 19.32 -4.17 4.54
C VAL A 32 20.00 -3.73 5.84
N GLY A 33 21.14 -4.34 6.17
CA GLY A 33 21.86 -4.14 7.43
C GLY A 33 21.47 -5.16 8.50
N ALA A 34 22.41 -5.42 9.43
CA ALA A 34 22.25 -6.44 10.47
C ALA A 34 21.06 -6.17 11.40
N ASP A 35 20.88 -4.91 11.81
CA ASP A 35 19.79 -4.53 12.71
C ASP A 35 18.40 -4.78 12.11
N ALA A 36 18.23 -4.46 10.83
CA ALA A 36 16.96 -4.69 10.13
C ALA A 36 16.69 -6.18 9.87
N ALA A 37 17.74 -6.97 9.73
CA ALA A 37 17.70 -8.41 9.46
C ALA A 37 17.79 -9.27 10.74
N GLU A 38 17.78 -8.70 11.94
CA GLU A 38 17.85 -9.46 13.20
C GLU A 38 16.72 -10.47 13.31
N LYS A 39 15.55 -10.10 12.81
CA LYS A 39 14.39 -10.99 12.70
C LYS A 39 13.95 -11.09 11.25
N ILE A 40 13.58 -12.29 10.85
CA ILE A 40 13.08 -12.61 9.50
C ILE A 40 11.67 -13.14 9.59
N VAL A 41 10.79 -12.60 8.77
CA VAL A 41 9.43 -13.09 8.59
C VAL A 41 9.38 -13.93 7.32
N LEU A 42 8.79 -15.12 7.40
CA LEU A 42 8.45 -15.95 6.27
C LEU A 42 6.95 -15.86 6.03
N GLU A 43 6.58 -15.32 4.89
CA GLU A 43 5.19 -15.12 4.50
C GLU A 43 4.78 -16.12 3.41
N GLU A 44 3.49 -16.39 3.30
CA GLU A 44 2.90 -17.10 2.17
C GLU A 44 3.27 -16.37 0.87
N CYS A 45 3.76 -17.10 -0.13
CA CYS A 45 3.98 -16.53 -1.46
C CYS A 45 2.63 -16.42 -2.18
N MET A 46 2.14 -15.21 -2.33
CA MET A 46 0.84 -14.93 -2.93
C MET A 46 0.98 -14.54 -4.39
N PHE A 47 0.04 -15.01 -5.21
CA PHE A 47 -0.07 -14.68 -6.63
C PHE A 47 -1.39 -13.99 -6.91
N GLY A 48 -1.35 -12.96 -7.73
CA GLY A 48 -2.55 -12.20 -8.06
C GLY A 48 -2.22 -10.83 -8.63
N ARG A 49 -3.18 -9.94 -8.55
CA ARG A 49 -3.02 -8.54 -8.96
C ARG A 49 -2.86 -7.66 -7.73
N GLU A 50 -1.77 -6.91 -7.66
CA GLU A 50 -1.59 -5.90 -6.61
C GLU A 50 -2.53 -4.72 -6.84
N VAL A 51 -3.10 -4.22 -5.74
CA VAL A 51 -3.93 -3.02 -5.69
C VAL A 51 -3.61 -2.27 -4.41
N SER A 52 -3.42 -0.96 -4.52
CA SER A 52 -3.29 -0.06 -3.38
C SER A 52 -4.66 0.54 -3.06
N LEU A 53 -5.11 0.40 -1.83
CA LEU A 53 -6.34 1.00 -1.32
C LEU A 53 -6.02 1.84 -0.09
N LEU A 54 -6.30 3.13 -0.19
CA LEU A 54 -6.06 4.06 0.91
C LEU A 54 -7.39 4.44 1.56
N MET A 55 -7.33 4.79 2.84
CA MET A 55 -8.49 5.32 3.56
C MET A 55 -8.10 6.46 4.49
N PHE A 56 -9.03 7.39 4.67
CA PHE A 56 -9.07 8.32 5.78
C PHE A 56 -9.69 7.61 6.99
N ALA A 57 -9.18 7.86 8.19
CA ALA A 57 -9.76 7.31 9.42
C ALA A 57 -9.69 8.34 10.55
N ASP A 58 -10.73 8.41 11.38
CA ASP A 58 -10.81 9.36 12.51
C ASP A 58 -10.81 8.68 13.88
N GLY A 59 -10.61 7.36 13.90
CA GLY A 59 -10.65 6.55 15.11
C GLY A 59 -12.01 5.91 15.38
N THR A 60 -13.04 6.30 14.66
CA THR A 60 -14.40 5.73 14.74
C THR A 60 -14.90 5.36 13.34
N ASP A 61 -14.84 6.31 12.42
CA ASP A 61 -15.26 6.17 11.04
C ASP A 61 -14.06 6.14 10.09
N HIS A 62 -14.29 5.65 8.90
CA HIS A 62 -13.32 5.68 7.82
C HIS A 62 -13.99 5.92 6.48
N ALA A 63 -13.23 6.44 5.52
CA ALA A 63 -13.68 6.67 4.14
C ALA A 63 -12.61 6.21 3.15
N LEU A 64 -13.02 5.36 2.22
CA LEU A 64 -12.13 4.81 1.19
C LEU A 64 -11.83 5.85 0.11
N MET A 65 -10.60 5.85 -0.34
CA MET A 65 -10.17 6.58 -1.53
C MET A 65 -10.33 5.69 -2.78
N PRO A 66 -10.33 6.27 -3.99
CA PRO A 66 -10.33 5.50 -5.22
C PRO A 66 -9.18 4.48 -5.24
N PRO A 67 -9.43 3.22 -5.64
CA PRO A 67 -8.38 2.22 -5.72
C PRO A 67 -7.35 2.59 -6.79
N THR A 68 -6.09 2.27 -6.51
CA THR A 68 -4.96 2.56 -7.39
C THR A 68 -4.16 1.31 -7.71
N ARG A 69 -3.42 1.35 -8.79
CA ARG A 69 -2.39 0.36 -9.10
C ARG A 69 -1.07 1.09 -9.35
N ASP A 70 -0.06 0.67 -8.62
CA ASP A 70 1.32 1.12 -8.77
C ASP A 70 2.10 0.18 -9.72
N HIS A 71 3.08 0.74 -10.44
CA HIS A 71 4.04 0.04 -11.28
C HIS A 71 5.43 0.17 -10.66
N LYS A 72 5.80 -0.82 -9.88
CA LYS A 72 7.04 -0.80 -9.08
C LYS A 72 8.30 -1.14 -9.85
N ARG A 73 8.19 -1.88 -10.96
CA ARG A 73 9.35 -2.30 -11.75
C ARG A 73 9.79 -1.23 -12.74
N ILE A 74 11.13 -1.08 -12.89
CA ILE A 74 11.71 -0.03 -13.74
C ILE A 74 11.51 -0.27 -15.24
N GLY A 75 11.42 -1.52 -15.66
CA GLY A 75 11.38 -1.91 -17.06
C GLY A 75 9.97 -2.17 -17.58
N GLU A 76 9.80 -2.08 -18.90
CA GLU A 76 8.56 -2.41 -19.57
C GLU A 76 8.13 -3.86 -19.29
N GLY A 77 6.80 -4.09 -19.26
CA GLY A 77 6.25 -5.41 -19.01
C GLY A 77 6.52 -5.94 -17.59
N ASP A 78 6.63 -5.05 -16.61
CA ASP A 78 6.85 -5.38 -15.20
C ASP A 78 8.14 -6.16 -14.98
N THR A 79 9.24 -5.68 -15.57
CA THR A 79 10.57 -6.30 -15.52
C THR A 79 11.61 -5.42 -14.81
N GLY A 80 12.78 -6.00 -14.50
CA GLY A 80 13.86 -5.29 -13.82
C GLY A 80 13.66 -5.15 -12.32
N PRO A 81 14.53 -4.38 -11.63
CA PRO A 81 14.45 -4.18 -10.19
C PRO A 81 13.21 -3.36 -9.76
N ASN A 82 12.80 -3.57 -8.52
CA ASN A 82 11.79 -2.74 -7.88
C ASN A 82 12.31 -1.33 -7.63
N THR A 83 11.40 -0.37 -7.67
CA THR A 83 11.62 1.06 -7.42
C THR A 83 10.68 1.55 -6.31
N GLY A 84 10.67 2.83 -6.03
CA GLY A 84 9.65 3.47 -5.18
C GLY A 84 8.28 3.61 -5.85
N GLY A 85 8.16 3.28 -7.14
CA GLY A 85 6.98 3.45 -7.98
C GLY A 85 7.32 4.29 -9.22
N MET A 86 7.07 3.73 -10.41
CA MET A 86 7.32 4.41 -11.69
C MET A 86 6.07 5.11 -12.23
N GLY A 87 4.97 4.91 -11.59
CA GLY A 87 3.70 5.55 -11.90
C GLY A 87 2.53 4.76 -11.38
N THR A 88 1.41 5.46 -11.23
CA THR A 88 0.15 4.89 -10.74
C THR A 88 -1.01 5.34 -11.59
N PHE A 89 -2.07 4.58 -11.54
CA PHE A 89 -3.36 5.03 -12.07
C PHE A 89 -4.48 4.66 -11.10
N THR A 90 -5.54 5.47 -11.10
CA THR A 90 -6.79 5.14 -10.43
C THR A 90 -7.81 4.69 -11.46
N ASP A 91 -8.53 3.63 -11.12
CA ASP A 91 -9.66 3.15 -11.93
C ASP A 91 -10.67 2.49 -11.00
N ASP A 92 -11.91 2.95 -11.02
CA ASP A 92 -12.97 2.42 -10.16
C ASP A 92 -13.28 0.94 -10.47
N SER A 93 -12.89 0.45 -11.66
CA SER A 93 -13.00 -0.97 -12.05
C SER A 93 -11.91 -1.89 -11.48
N LEU A 94 -10.86 -1.32 -10.84
CA LEU A 94 -9.82 -2.12 -10.20
C LEU A 94 -10.36 -3.04 -9.11
N LEU A 95 -11.40 -2.60 -8.41
CA LEU A 95 -12.10 -3.38 -7.38
C LEU A 95 -13.61 -3.32 -7.63
N THR A 96 -14.23 -4.47 -7.71
CA THR A 96 -15.70 -4.56 -7.76
C THR A 96 -16.31 -4.22 -6.39
N THR A 97 -17.59 -3.86 -6.38
CA THR A 97 -18.34 -3.62 -5.13
C THR A 97 -18.27 -4.82 -4.18
N GLY A 98 -18.35 -6.05 -4.72
CA GLY A 98 -18.22 -7.26 -3.91
C GLY A 98 -16.83 -7.43 -3.30
N GLN A 99 -15.77 -7.10 -4.04
CA GLN A 99 -14.40 -7.13 -3.53
C GLN A 99 -14.18 -6.07 -2.46
N LEU A 100 -14.70 -4.85 -2.65
CA LEU A 100 -14.66 -3.80 -1.62
C LEU A 100 -15.37 -4.24 -0.33
N ALA A 101 -16.55 -4.85 -0.44
CA ALA A 101 -17.28 -5.38 0.71
C ALA A 101 -16.47 -6.49 1.43
N THR A 102 -15.80 -7.37 0.69
CA THR A 102 -14.95 -8.40 1.26
C THR A 102 -13.73 -7.79 1.98
N ILE A 103 -13.05 -6.81 1.36
CA ILE A 103 -11.92 -6.09 1.97
C ILE A 103 -12.37 -5.39 3.27
N GLU A 104 -13.52 -4.75 3.24
CA GLU A 104 -14.12 -4.10 4.41
C GLU A 104 -14.28 -5.10 5.56
N GLU A 105 -14.89 -6.24 5.30
CA GLU A 105 -15.27 -7.24 6.31
C GLU A 105 -14.06 -8.03 6.83
N THR A 106 -13.13 -8.39 5.94
CA THR A 106 -12.04 -9.32 6.27
C THR A 106 -10.71 -8.64 6.57
N ILE A 107 -10.53 -7.37 6.20
CA ILE A 107 -9.28 -6.64 6.39
C ILE A 107 -9.51 -5.36 7.20
N ILE A 108 -10.34 -4.41 6.72
CA ILE A 108 -10.44 -3.09 7.34
C ILE A 108 -11.03 -3.16 8.74
N ARG A 109 -12.20 -3.76 8.90
CA ARG A 109 -12.84 -3.87 10.22
C ARG A 109 -12.02 -4.66 11.23
N PRO A 110 -11.40 -5.83 10.88
CA PRO A 110 -10.49 -6.51 11.78
C PRO A 110 -9.28 -5.65 12.17
N THR A 111 -8.71 -4.89 11.24
CA THR A 111 -7.60 -3.98 11.50
C THR A 111 -7.96 -2.90 12.53
N LEU A 112 -9.08 -2.19 12.32
CA LEU A 112 -9.51 -1.13 13.23
C LEU A 112 -9.88 -1.68 14.61
N ARG A 113 -10.54 -2.84 14.67
CA ARG A 113 -10.80 -3.55 15.94
C ARG A 113 -9.51 -3.99 16.62
N GLY A 114 -8.51 -4.46 15.85
CA GLY A 114 -7.19 -4.81 16.36
C GLY A 114 -6.51 -3.61 17.01
N CYS A 115 -6.50 -2.47 16.35
CA CYS A 115 -5.97 -1.22 16.92
C CYS A 115 -6.67 -0.87 18.27
N GLU A 116 -8.00 -0.98 18.32
CA GLU A 116 -8.76 -0.68 19.53
C GLU A 116 -8.43 -1.69 20.66
N SER A 117 -8.25 -2.97 20.34
CA SER A 117 -7.86 -4.00 21.32
C SER A 117 -6.44 -3.79 21.87
N GLU A 118 -5.55 -3.18 21.11
CA GLU A 118 -4.19 -2.78 21.51
C GLU A 118 -4.17 -1.42 22.24
N GLY A 119 -5.35 -0.84 22.53
CA GLY A 119 -5.50 0.36 23.35
C GLY A 119 -5.38 1.69 22.62
N PHE A 120 -5.44 1.70 21.29
CA PHE A 120 -5.49 2.93 20.50
C PHE A 120 -6.53 2.86 19.39
N ARG A 121 -7.04 4.02 18.97
CA ARG A 121 -7.89 4.15 17.78
C ARG A 121 -7.07 4.79 16.67
N PHE A 122 -6.97 4.09 15.55
CA PHE A 122 -6.20 4.60 14.42
C PHE A 122 -6.85 5.86 13.84
N ARG A 123 -6.06 6.95 13.75
CA ARG A 123 -6.48 8.20 13.14
C ARG A 123 -5.41 8.67 12.16
N GLY A 124 -5.82 8.97 10.94
CA GLY A 124 -4.92 9.40 9.87
C GLY A 124 -5.19 8.69 8.55
N ILE A 125 -4.15 8.59 7.73
CA ILE A 125 -4.19 7.88 6.46
C ILE A 125 -3.66 6.47 6.65
N LEU A 126 -4.48 5.47 6.31
CA LEU A 126 -4.03 4.08 6.24
C LEU A 126 -3.99 3.63 4.79
N PHE A 127 -2.83 3.20 4.38
CA PHE A 127 -2.58 2.57 3.09
C PHE A 127 -2.58 1.05 3.27
N LEU A 128 -3.34 0.37 2.46
CA LEU A 128 -3.47 -1.08 2.39
C LEU A 128 -2.85 -1.54 1.07
N GLY A 129 -1.71 -2.21 1.13
CA GLY A 129 -1.16 -2.97 0.00
C GLY A 129 -1.89 -4.31 -0.08
N LEU A 130 -2.62 -4.54 -1.14
CA LEU A 130 -3.48 -5.71 -1.31
C LEU A 130 -3.01 -6.59 -2.46
N MET A 131 -3.08 -7.91 -2.27
CA MET A 131 -2.99 -8.90 -3.33
C MET A 131 -4.39 -9.47 -3.59
N MET A 132 -4.90 -9.25 -4.79
CA MET A 132 -6.18 -9.83 -5.25
C MET A 132 -5.90 -11.22 -5.79
N THR A 133 -6.03 -12.23 -4.92
CA THR A 133 -5.80 -13.65 -5.25
C THR A 133 -7.07 -14.34 -5.73
N GLU A 134 -6.95 -15.56 -6.26
CA GLU A 134 -8.11 -16.40 -6.61
C GLU A 134 -8.99 -16.73 -5.39
N SER A 135 -8.39 -16.81 -4.20
CA SER A 135 -9.12 -17.05 -2.95
C SER A 135 -9.69 -15.79 -2.29
N GLY A 136 -9.53 -14.62 -2.92
CA GLY A 136 -9.99 -13.33 -2.42
C GLY A 136 -8.87 -12.35 -2.10
N PRO A 137 -9.20 -11.17 -1.56
CA PRO A 137 -8.22 -10.16 -1.20
C PRO A 137 -7.40 -10.61 0.01
N LYS A 138 -6.09 -10.39 -0.05
CA LYS A 138 -5.15 -10.58 1.04
C LYS A 138 -4.32 -9.33 1.25
N LEU A 139 -3.99 -9.04 2.50
CA LEU A 139 -3.16 -7.92 2.88
C LEU A 139 -1.68 -8.28 2.74
N LEU A 140 -0.92 -7.43 2.03
CA LEU A 140 0.54 -7.52 1.93
C LEU A 140 1.23 -6.70 3.02
N GLU A 141 0.78 -5.45 3.17
CA GLU A 141 1.39 -4.50 4.11
C GLU A 141 0.46 -3.34 4.44
N TYR A 142 0.76 -2.67 5.56
CA TYR A 142 0.23 -1.36 5.90
C TYR A 142 1.30 -0.28 5.74
N ASN A 143 0.86 0.91 5.34
CA ASN A 143 1.63 2.14 5.53
C ASN A 143 0.72 3.18 6.20
N VAL A 144 1.25 3.90 7.20
CA VAL A 144 0.49 4.89 7.98
C VAL A 144 0.66 6.31 7.42
N ARG A 145 0.62 6.43 6.11
CA ARG A 145 0.84 7.65 5.34
C ARG A 145 0.23 7.54 3.97
N PHE A 146 0.15 8.65 3.28
CA PHE A 146 -0.11 8.65 1.85
C PHE A 146 0.95 7.85 1.07
N GLY A 147 0.54 7.28 -0.06
CA GLY A 147 1.44 6.61 -1.01
C GLY A 147 2.18 7.62 -1.90
N ASP A 148 3.32 7.20 -2.42
CA ASP A 148 4.03 7.91 -3.46
C ASP A 148 4.50 6.87 -4.51
N PRO A 149 3.94 6.93 -5.73
CA PRO A 149 3.17 8.01 -6.37
C PRO A 149 1.63 7.86 -6.36
N GLU A 150 1.01 7.06 -5.50
CA GLU A 150 -0.44 6.86 -5.46
C GLU A 150 -1.19 8.17 -5.17
N THR A 151 -0.68 8.98 -4.26
CA THR A 151 -1.30 10.25 -3.83
C THR A 151 -1.54 11.18 -4.99
N GLN A 152 -0.60 11.30 -5.91
CA GLN A 152 -0.69 12.18 -7.07
C GLN A 152 -1.87 11.78 -7.97
N SER A 153 -2.06 10.47 -8.18
CA SER A 153 -3.18 9.98 -9.00
C SER A 153 -4.53 10.02 -8.26
N ILE A 154 -4.52 9.91 -6.93
CA ILE A 154 -5.75 9.96 -6.11
C ILE A 154 -6.22 11.40 -5.96
N LEU A 155 -5.37 12.30 -5.48
CA LEU A 155 -5.80 13.65 -5.06
C LEU A 155 -6.22 14.53 -6.24
N ILE A 156 -5.72 14.29 -7.46
CA ILE A 156 -6.21 15.01 -8.65
C ILE A 156 -7.71 14.76 -8.91
N ARG A 157 -8.27 13.68 -8.36
CA ARG A 157 -9.71 13.35 -8.44
C ARG A 157 -10.51 13.91 -7.27
N LEU A 158 -9.86 14.38 -6.20
CA LEU A 158 -10.56 14.88 -5.02
C LEU A 158 -11.25 16.22 -5.34
N GLU A 159 -12.54 16.34 -5.04
CA GLU A 159 -13.32 17.57 -5.17
C GLU A 159 -13.58 18.25 -3.81
N THR A 160 -13.69 17.45 -2.75
CA THR A 160 -13.80 17.96 -1.37
C THR A 160 -12.45 18.55 -0.95
N ASP A 161 -12.46 19.68 -0.25
CA ASP A 161 -11.21 20.26 0.26
C ASP A 161 -10.54 19.27 1.22
N LEU A 162 -9.25 19.01 1.00
CA LEU A 162 -8.49 18.10 1.86
C LEU A 162 -8.37 18.62 3.29
N ILE A 163 -8.39 19.94 3.49
CA ILE A 163 -8.36 20.55 4.83
C ILE A 163 -9.64 20.20 5.58
N ASP A 164 -10.81 20.30 4.94
CA ASP A 164 -12.10 19.94 5.56
C ASP A 164 -12.09 18.47 6.01
N ILE A 165 -11.51 17.58 5.19
CA ILE A 165 -11.36 16.15 5.54
C ILE A 165 -10.42 15.99 6.75
N CYS A 166 -9.29 16.70 6.76
CA CYS A 166 -8.34 16.65 7.87
C CYS A 166 -8.97 17.18 9.17
N GLU A 167 -9.74 18.27 9.11
CA GLU A 167 -10.47 18.82 10.27
C GLU A 167 -11.53 17.83 10.77
N ALA A 168 -12.26 17.18 9.87
CA ALA A 168 -13.22 16.14 10.23
C ALA A 168 -12.55 14.93 10.89
N MET A 169 -11.39 14.50 10.37
CA MET A 169 -10.62 13.43 11.01
C MET A 169 -10.14 13.81 12.41
N LEU A 170 -9.65 15.04 12.59
CA LEU A 170 -9.19 15.52 13.90
C LEU A 170 -10.34 15.63 14.91
N SER A 171 -11.50 16.05 14.45
CA SER A 171 -12.70 16.25 15.28
C SER A 171 -13.48 14.95 15.54
N GLY A 172 -13.16 13.85 14.85
CA GLY A 172 -13.92 12.59 14.95
C GLY A 172 -15.31 12.68 14.31
N THR A 173 -15.43 13.43 13.21
CA THR A 173 -16.70 13.69 12.51
C THR A 173 -16.67 13.26 11.04
N LEU A 174 -15.73 12.41 10.68
CA LEU A 174 -15.51 11.96 9.30
C LEU A 174 -16.77 11.30 8.71
N GLY A 175 -17.52 10.53 9.50
CA GLY A 175 -18.77 9.90 9.06
C GLY A 175 -19.89 10.91 8.75
N GLY A 176 -19.73 12.18 9.13
CA GLY A 176 -20.71 13.26 8.88
C GLY A 176 -20.45 14.06 7.60
N ILE A 177 -19.33 13.85 6.91
CA ILE A 177 -19.00 14.57 5.67
C ILE A 177 -19.13 13.68 4.46
N GLU A 178 -19.56 14.25 3.33
CA GLU A 178 -19.57 13.59 2.03
C GLU A 178 -18.28 13.92 1.28
N ILE A 179 -17.38 12.93 1.12
CA ILE A 179 -16.16 13.11 0.33
C ILE A 179 -16.47 12.84 -1.14
N LYS A 180 -16.29 13.86 -1.97
CA LYS A 180 -16.61 13.82 -3.40
C LYS A 180 -15.36 13.59 -4.25
N TRP A 181 -15.50 12.72 -5.23
CA TRP A 181 -14.47 12.38 -6.18
C TRP A 181 -14.94 12.60 -7.61
N ARG A 182 -14.10 13.19 -8.43
CA ARG A 182 -14.34 13.27 -9.88
C ARG A 182 -14.49 11.86 -10.47
N LYS A 183 -15.47 11.71 -11.33
CA LYS A 183 -15.64 10.48 -12.09
C LYS A 183 -14.53 10.32 -13.11
N GLY A 184 -14.23 9.07 -13.48
CA GLY A 184 -13.20 8.73 -14.46
C GLY A 184 -11.89 8.33 -13.79
N ASN A 185 -10.87 8.18 -14.63
CA ASN A 185 -9.58 7.65 -14.23
C ASN A 185 -8.53 8.76 -14.19
N SER A 186 -7.45 8.53 -13.48
CA SER A 186 -6.29 9.42 -13.45
C SER A 186 -5.02 8.60 -13.51
N ALA A 187 -3.94 9.19 -13.96
CA ALA A 187 -2.63 8.56 -14.01
C ALA A 187 -1.53 9.54 -13.59
N CYS A 188 -0.51 9.01 -12.94
CA CYS A 188 0.74 9.71 -12.64
C CYS A 188 1.89 8.90 -13.24
N VAL A 189 2.81 9.58 -13.90
CA VAL A 189 4.03 8.98 -14.45
C VAL A 189 5.24 9.64 -13.80
N ILE A 190 6.15 8.82 -13.27
CA ILE A 190 7.36 9.31 -12.62
C ILE A 190 8.49 9.41 -13.63
N LEU A 191 9.06 10.60 -13.77
CA LEU A 191 10.28 10.83 -14.52
C LEU A 191 11.47 10.75 -13.57
N ALA A 192 12.36 9.79 -13.81
CA ALA A 192 13.53 9.54 -12.97
C ALA A 192 14.83 9.86 -13.71
N ALA A 193 15.86 10.22 -12.95
CA ALA A 193 17.22 10.38 -13.49
C ALA A 193 17.77 9.05 -14.01
N GLY A 194 18.74 9.13 -14.91
CA GLY A 194 19.44 7.92 -15.38
C GLY A 194 20.06 7.14 -14.22
N ASN A 195 20.08 5.81 -14.35
CA ASN A 195 20.50 4.83 -13.34
C ASN A 195 19.53 4.58 -12.18
N TYR A 196 18.43 5.31 -12.06
CA TYR A 196 17.42 4.97 -11.06
C TYR A 196 16.95 3.49 -11.22
N PRO A 197 16.79 2.70 -10.15
CA PRO A 197 16.84 3.05 -8.73
C PRO A 197 18.23 3.00 -8.09
N SER A 198 19.28 2.78 -8.85
CA SER A 198 20.67 2.89 -8.38
C SER A 198 21.06 4.37 -8.19
N LYS A 199 22.26 4.61 -7.63
CA LYS A 199 22.76 5.99 -7.44
C LYS A 199 22.73 6.75 -8.78
N PRO A 200 22.13 7.95 -8.83
CA PRO A 200 22.13 8.78 -10.04
C PRO A 200 23.59 9.11 -10.46
N LYS A 201 23.79 9.15 -11.75
CA LYS A 201 25.07 9.61 -12.32
C LYS A 201 25.06 11.12 -12.41
#